data_863cbec2854755c82e05cd0c86f8481d
#
_entry.id   863cbec2854755c82e05cd0c86f8481d
#
_cell.length_a   1.000
_cell.length_b   1.000
_cell.length_c   1.000
_cell.angle_alpha   90.00
_cell.angle_beta   90.00
_cell.angle_gamma   90.00
#
_symmetry.space_group_name_H-M   'P 1'
#
loop_
_entity.id
_entity.type
_entity.pdbx_description
1 polymer ?
#
loop_
_entity_poly.entity_id
_entity_poly.type
_entity_poly.pdbx_seq_one_letter_code
_entity_poly.pdbx_strand_id
1 'polypeptide(L)'
;MIQLDIIREAAPDVAEAMLNELLRQRRNIELIASENFVSPAVMAAMGSHLTNKYAEGYPDKRYYGGCEYVDVVENIARDRACQLFGAEHANVQPNGGSSANFAVYFALLQPGDKVLGMDLSHGGHLTHGSPVNMSGQYYTFYSYGLDPETECIDYDEVRKKALDIRPKLIIAGASAYPREIDYKKFREIADEAGALLMVDMAHIAGLAAAGLHMNPVPYADVVTTTTHKTLRGPRGGMILCKKEFANAIDKAIFPGTQAVSYTH
;
A
#
# COMPACT_ATOMS: atom_id res chain seq x y z
N MET A 1 16.92 -7.73 19.83
CA MET A 1 15.92 -7.66 20.91
C MET A 1 15.73 -6.21 21.26
N ILE A 2 14.48 -5.76 21.40
CA ILE A 2 14.20 -4.42 21.94
C ILE A 2 14.76 -4.41 23.36
N GLN A 3 15.50 -3.36 23.74
CA GLN A 3 16.03 -3.22 25.11
C GLN A 3 14.88 -2.80 26.03
N LEU A 4 14.08 -3.78 26.49
CA LEU A 4 12.94 -3.53 27.39
C LEU A 4 13.37 -2.86 28.71
N ASP A 5 14.62 -3.03 29.12
CA ASP A 5 15.12 -2.43 30.36
C ASP A 5 15.13 -0.91 30.31
N ILE A 6 15.52 -0.30 29.18
CA ILE A 6 15.46 1.16 29.00
C ILE A 6 14.00 1.68 29.11
N ILE A 7 13.06 0.91 28.53
CA ILE A 7 11.63 1.28 28.59
C ILE A 7 11.11 1.10 30.01
N ARG A 8 11.53 0.02 30.70
CA ARG A 8 11.10 -0.27 32.07
C ARG A 8 11.53 0.79 33.07
N GLU A 9 12.71 1.39 32.87
CA GLU A 9 13.19 2.50 33.71
C GLU A 9 12.32 3.76 33.56
N ALA A 10 11.83 4.03 32.32
CA ALA A 10 11.05 5.23 32.02
C ALA A 10 9.53 5.02 32.19
N ALA A 11 9.01 3.85 31.83
CA ALA A 11 7.59 3.51 31.79
C ALA A 11 7.40 2.00 32.05
N PRO A 12 7.38 1.57 33.30
CA PRO A 12 7.34 0.14 33.68
C PRO A 12 6.07 -0.57 33.21
N ASP A 13 4.92 0.09 33.21
CA ASP A 13 3.65 -0.40 32.73
C ASP A 13 3.65 -0.66 31.21
N VAL A 14 4.26 0.20 30.44
CA VAL A 14 4.45 0.01 28.98
C VAL A 14 5.38 -1.16 28.72
N ALA A 15 6.49 -1.28 29.45
CA ALA A 15 7.43 -2.39 29.31
C ALA A 15 6.78 -3.74 29.65
N GLU A 16 5.92 -3.78 30.67
CA GLU A 16 5.15 -4.97 31.02
C GLU A 16 4.17 -5.36 29.91
N ALA A 17 3.41 -4.40 29.36
CA ALA A 17 2.51 -4.65 28.25
C ALA A 17 3.25 -5.18 27.01
N MET A 18 4.41 -4.60 26.67
CA MET A 18 5.26 -5.07 25.57
C MET A 18 5.80 -6.49 25.80
N LEU A 19 6.18 -6.82 27.03
CA LEU A 19 6.61 -8.18 27.37
C LEU A 19 5.47 -9.18 27.23
N ASN A 20 4.28 -8.83 27.72
CA ASN A 20 3.09 -9.67 27.63
C ASN A 20 2.69 -9.92 26.18
N GLU A 21 2.76 -8.89 25.31
CA GLU A 21 2.52 -9.05 23.88
C GLU A 21 3.56 -9.95 23.21
N LEU A 22 4.83 -9.82 23.55
CA LEU A 22 5.89 -10.73 23.04
C LEU A 22 5.61 -12.19 23.44
N LEU A 23 5.18 -12.41 24.69
CA LEU A 23 4.83 -13.74 25.19
C LEU A 23 3.58 -14.29 24.49
N ARG A 24 2.58 -13.42 24.21
CA ARG A 24 1.39 -13.80 23.43
C ARG A 24 1.79 -14.27 22.03
N GLN A 25 2.58 -13.48 21.31
CA GLN A 25 3.04 -13.82 19.95
C GLN A 25 3.85 -15.14 19.91
N ARG A 26 4.61 -15.43 20.95
CA ARG A 26 5.38 -16.69 21.03
C ARG A 26 4.52 -17.92 21.35
N ARG A 27 3.43 -17.72 22.06
CA ARG A 27 2.56 -18.80 22.53
C ARG A 27 1.45 -19.13 21.53
N ASN A 28 0.94 -18.13 20.81
CA ASN A 28 -0.20 -18.28 19.94
C ASN A 28 0.24 -18.53 18.49
N ILE A 29 -0.60 -19.25 17.75
CA ILE A 29 -0.50 -19.34 16.29
C ILE A 29 -1.34 -18.20 15.71
N GLU A 30 -0.69 -17.30 14.97
CA GLU A 30 -1.35 -16.15 14.35
C GLU A 30 -1.96 -16.55 13.00
N LEU A 31 -3.29 -16.33 12.85
CA LEU A 31 -4.04 -16.65 11.64
C LEU A 31 -4.55 -15.41 10.89
N ILE A 32 -4.17 -14.22 11.33
CA ILE A 32 -4.52 -12.97 10.64
C ILE A 32 -3.57 -12.78 9.44
N ALA A 33 -4.10 -12.87 8.23
CA ALA A 33 -3.32 -12.84 6.98
C ALA A 33 -2.47 -11.58 6.78
N SER A 34 -2.84 -10.46 7.46
CA SER A 34 -2.11 -9.20 7.41
C SER A 34 -0.99 -9.08 8.45
N GLU A 35 -0.83 -10.05 9.35
CA GLU A 35 0.24 -10.03 10.36
C GLU A 35 1.48 -10.78 9.89
N ASN A 36 2.65 -10.31 10.34
CA ASN A 36 3.94 -10.92 10.06
C ASN A 36 4.95 -10.56 11.16
N PHE A 37 6.03 -11.30 11.21
CA PHE A 37 7.13 -11.09 12.16
C PHE A 37 8.31 -10.44 11.44
N VAL A 38 8.56 -9.17 11.71
CA VAL A 38 9.69 -8.43 11.15
C VAL A 38 11.02 -8.85 11.79
N SER A 39 12.11 -8.59 11.09
CA SER A 39 13.45 -8.87 11.65
C SER A 39 13.80 -7.89 12.78
N PRO A 40 14.71 -8.29 13.71
CA PRO A 40 15.24 -7.37 14.71
C PRO A 40 15.86 -6.09 14.11
N ALA A 41 16.45 -6.18 12.91
CA ALA A 41 17.01 -5.04 12.20
C ALA A 41 15.94 -4.02 11.80
N VAL A 42 14.77 -4.46 11.32
CA VAL A 42 13.64 -3.59 10.99
C VAL A 42 13.15 -2.87 12.24
N MET A 43 12.97 -3.60 13.36
CA MET A 43 12.55 -3.00 14.64
C MET A 43 13.56 -1.96 15.15
N ALA A 44 14.87 -2.26 15.06
CA ALA A 44 15.92 -1.34 15.48
C ALA A 44 15.98 -0.07 14.61
N ALA A 45 15.80 -0.20 13.31
CA ALA A 45 15.76 0.94 12.40
C ALA A 45 14.56 1.87 12.69
N MET A 46 13.38 1.30 12.94
CA MET A 46 12.17 2.06 13.29
C MET A 46 12.32 2.86 14.58
N GLY A 47 13.01 2.32 15.58
CA GLY A 47 13.28 2.96 16.88
C GLY A 47 14.61 3.72 16.94
N SER A 48 15.19 4.09 15.82
CA SER A 48 16.49 4.76 15.77
C SER A 48 16.38 6.29 15.96
N HIS A 49 17.56 6.94 16.05
CA HIS A 49 17.68 8.40 16.13
C HIS A 49 17.14 9.15 14.90
N LEU A 50 16.85 8.47 13.78
CA LEU A 50 16.14 9.05 12.64
C LEU A 50 14.75 9.60 13.02
N THR A 51 14.13 9.05 14.06
CA THR A 51 12.89 9.58 14.66
C THR A 51 12.98 11.05 15.07
N ASN A 52 14.18 11.56 15.39
CA ASN A 52 14.38 12.95 15.80
C ASN A 52 14.40 13.93 14.63
N LYS A 53 14.51 13.44 13.38
CA LYS A 53 14.71 14.29 12.22
C LYS A 53 13.41 14.63 11.50
N TYR A 54 13.13 15.90 11.42
CA TYR A 54 12.03 16.46 10.64
C TYR A 54 12.48 16.65 9.18
N ALA A 55 11.83 15.97 8.19
CA ALA A 55 12.30 15.88 6.81
C ALA A 55 11.17 16.06 5.78
N GLU A 56 10.45 17.19 5.86
CA GLU A 56 9.43 17.56 4.86
C GLU A 56 10.04 17.76 3.48
N GLY A 57 9.33 17.32 2.46
CA GLY A 57 9.77 17.36 1.07
C GLY A 57 10.36 16.04 0.61
N TYR A 58 11.21 16.09 -0.39
CA TYR A 58 11.85 14.93 -1.02
C TYR A 58 13.36 15.06 -0.98
N PRO A 59 14.13 13.96 -1.17
CA PRO A 59 15.58 14.03 -1.29
C PRO A 59 16.04 15.16 -2.22
N ASP A 60 17.06 15.91 -1.80
CA ASP A 60 17.61 17.07 -2.47
C ASP A 60 16.66 18.29 -2.59
N LYS A 61 15.42 18.18 -2.10
CA LYS A 61 14.38 19.23 -2.13
C LYS A 61 13.63 19.30 -0.80
N ARG A 62 14.36 19.33 0.31
CA ARG A 62 13.79 19.42 1.66
C ARG A 62 13.50 20.87 2.05
N TYR A 63 12.51 21.04 2.88
CA TYR A 63 12.17 22.35 3.47
C TYR A 63 13.10 22.72 4.63
N TYR A 64 13.82 21.75 5.20
CA TYR A 64 14.72 21.93 6.35
C TYR A 64 16.13 21.44 6.04
N GLY A 65 17.11 22.07 6.71
CA GLY A 65 18.50 21.63 6.64
C GLY A 65 18.79 20.34 7.45
N GLY A 66 19.96 19.76 7.25
CA GLY A 66 20.43 18.58 7.98
C GLY A 66 19.75 17.28 7.57
N CYS A 67 19.28 17.18 6.32
CA CYS A 67 18.58 16.00 5.79
C CYS A 67 19.47 15.06 4.97
N GLU A 68 20.77 15.33 4.88
CA GLU A 68 21.70 14.58 4.02
C GLU A 68 21.68 13.08 4.24
N TYR A 69 21.54 12.63 5.48
CA TYR A 69 21.51 11.18 5.80
C TYR A 69 20.10 10.57 5.67
N VAL A 70 19.05 11.34 5.94
CA VAL A 70 17.66 10.93 5.68
C VAL A 70 17.45 10.76 4.18
N ASP A 71 18.02 11.65 3.36
CA ASP A 71 17.97 11.55 1.90
C ASP A 71 18.62 10.25 1.40
N VAL A 72 19.74 9.87 1.98
CA VAL A 72 20.40 8.59 1.66
C VAL A 72 19.46 7.40 1.97
N VAL A 73 18.83 7.40 3.16
CA VAL A 73 17.93 6.32 3.57
C VAL A 73 16.70 6.24 2.66
N GLU A 74 16.08 7.40 2.35
CA GLU A 74 14.90 7.43 1.49
C GLU A 74 15.24 7.01 0.05
N ASN A 75 16.36 7.46 -0.50
CA ASN A 75 16.82 7.04 -1.83
C ASN A 75 17.10 5.53 -1.90
N ILE A 76 17.77 4.96 -0.88
CA ILE A 76 17.96 3.50 -0.78
C ILE A 76 16.62 2.76 -0.80
N ALA A 77 15.62 3.24 -0.07
CA ALA A 77 14.30 2.62 -0.04
C ALA A 77 13.60 2.70 -1.39
N ARG A 78 13.63 3.85 -2.06
CA ARG A 78 13.06 4.06 -3.40
C ARG A 78 13.72 3.16 -4.45
N ASP A 79 15.05 3.15 -4.49
CA ASP A 79 15.82 2.35 -5.45
C ASP A 79 15.56 0.85 -5.27
N ARG A 80 15.57 0.37 -4.02
CA ARG A 80 15.28 -1.03 -3.71
C ARG A 80 13.84 -1.42 -4.04
N ALA A 81 12.88 -0.54 -3.82
CA ALA A 81 11.49 -0.75 -4.20
C ALA A 81 11.35 -0.89 -5.73
N CYS A 82 11.98 0.01 -6.50
CA CYS A 82 12.02 -0.06 -7.96
C CYS A 82 12.70 -1.37 -8.44
N GLN A 83 13.84 -1.74 -7.85
CA GLN A 83 14.56 -2.97 -8.22
C GLN A 83 13.74 -4.22 -7.90
N LEU A 84 13.10 -4.27 -6.72
CA LEU A 84 12.36 -5.44 -6.25
C LEU A 84 11.16 -5.78 -7.13
N PHE A 85 10.45 -4.77 -7.63
CA PHE A 85 9.22 -4.95 -8.37
C PHE A 85 9.33 -4.60 -9.86
N GLY A 86 10.47 -4.05 -10.31
CA GLY A 86 10.65 -3.60 -11.69
C GLY A 86 9.88 -2.32 -12.01
N ALA A 87 9.69 -1.42 -11.03
CA ALA A 87 8.96 -0.18 -11.20
C ALA A 87 9.84 0.95 -11.73
N GLU A 88 9.25 1.89 -12.46
CA GLU A 88 9.95 3.08 -12.98
C GLU A 88 10.09 4.19 -11.93
N HIS A 89 9.17 4.23 -10.96
CA HIS A 89 9.17 5.19 -9.86
C HIS A 89 8.58 4.56 -8.60
N ALA A 90 9.10 4.97 -7.45
CA ALA A 90 8.61 4.59 -6.13
C ALA A 90 8.49 5.82 -5.23
N ASN A 91 7.36 5.94 -4.53
CA ASN A 91 7.18 6.84 -3.41
C ASN A 91 7.03 5.99 -2.13
N VAL A 92 7.92 6.19 -1.17
CA VAL A 92 8.00 5.40 0.07
C VAL A 92 7.53 6.18 1.30
N GLN A 93 6.95 7.37 1.09
CA GLN A 93 6.50 8.25 2.17
C GLN A 93 5.08 7.97 2.70
N PRO A 94 4.17 7.19 2.05
CA PRO A 94 2.87 6.93 2.63
C PRO A 94 2.97 6.30 4.03
N ASN A 95 2.19 6.81 4.97
CA ASN A 95 2.16 6.30 6.35
C ASN A 95 1.54 4.90 6.46
N GLY A 96 0.86 4.44 5.41
CA GLY A 96 0.25 3.12 5.33
C GLY A 96 -0.49 2.91 4.01
N GLY A 97 -1.09 1.73 3.83
CA GLY A 97 -1.81 1.39 2.59
C GLY A 97 -2.99 2.32 2.30
N SER A 98 -3.77 2.68 3.32
CA SER A 98 -4.91 3.59 3.15
C SER A 98 -4.46 4.98 2.66
N SER A 99 -3.41 5.54 3.25
CA SER A 99 -2.85 6.84 2.80
C SER A 99 -2.24 6.74 1.40
N ALA A 100 -1.64 5.61 1.04
CA ALA A 100 -1.18 5.36 -0.32
C ALA A 100 -2.35 5.36 -1.32
N ASN A 101 -3.44 4.64 -1.01
CA ASN A 101 -4.63 4.60 -1.86
C ASN A 101 -5.27 5.98 -2.00
N PHE A 102 -5.42 6.74 -0.90
CA PHE A 102 -5.98 8.08 -0.95
C PHE A 102 -5.13 9.05 -1.76
N ALA A 103 -3.81 8.96 -1.67
CA ALA A 103 -2.92 9.78 -2.49
C ALA A 103 -3.07 9.47 -3.98
N VAL A 104 -3.23 8.20 -4.36
CA VAL A 104 -3.50 7.81 -5.75
C VAL A 104 -4.84 8.39 -6.22
N TYR A 105 -5.90 8.28 -5.43
CA TYR A 105 -7.19 8.88 -5.76
C TYR A 105 -7.09 10.39 -5.90
N PHE A 106 -6.43 11.05 -4.96
CA PHE A 106 -6.22 12.50 -4.99
C PHE A 106 -5.42 12.96 -6.21
N ALA A 107 -4.44 12.15 -6.65
CA ALA A 107 -3.60 12.46 -7.82
C ALA A 107 -4.33 12.29 -9.15
N LEU A 108 -5.21 11.27 -9.25
CA LEU A 108 -5.72 10.79 -10.54
C LEU A 108 -7.21 11.04 -10.76
N LEU A 109 -7.97 11.36 -9.71
CA LEU A 109 -9.42 11.50 -9.74
C LEU A 109 -9.87 12.89 -9.30
N GLN A 110 -11.08 13.24 -9.72
CA GLN A 110 -11.85 14.37 -9.17
C GLN A 110 -13.01 13.84 -8.31
N PRO A 111 -13.47 14.59 -7.29
CA PRO A 111 -14.65 14.21 -6.54
C PRO A 111 -15.83 13.85 -7.46
N GLY A 112 -16.46 12.70 -7.21
CA GLY A 112 -17.55 12.18 -8.02
C GLY A 112 -17.14 11.32 -9.22
N ASP A 113 -15.86 11.23 -9.55
CA ASP A 113 -15.38 10.31 -10.60
C ASP A 113 -15.79 8.87 -10.30
N LYS A 114 -16.11 8.12 -11.36
CA LYS A 114 -16.50 6.71 -11.26
C LYS A 114 -15.28 5.81 -11.11
N VAL A 115 -15.37 4.89 -10.17
CA VAL A 115 -14.33 3.88 -9.89
C VAL A 115 -14.98 2.50 -9.85
N LEU A 116 -14.31 1.49 -10.38
CA LEU A 116 -14.72 0.09 -10.28
C LEU A 116 -13.72 -0.66 -9.41
N GLY A 117 -14.17 -1.25 -8.30
CA GLY A 117 -13.33 -2.00 -7.36
C GLY A 117 -13.96 -3.32 -6.92
N MET A 118 -13.20 -4.14 -6.19
CA MET A 118 -13.74 -5.40 -5.65
C MET A 118 -14.68 -5.12 -4.47
N ASP A 119 -15.80 -5.83 -4.44
CA ASP A 119 -16.77 -5.73 -3.35
C ASP A 119 -16.13 -6.15 -2.01
N LEU A 120 -16.43 -5.40 -0.95
CA LEU A 120 -15.90 -5.66 0.40
C LEU A 120 -16.30 -7.06 0.90
N SER A 121 -17.52 -7.50 0.61
CA SER A 121 -18.03 -8.82 1.00
C SER A 121 -17.36 -9.99 0.26
N HIS A 122 -16.71 -9.70 -0.86
CA HIS A 122 -15.98 -10.68 -1.67
C HIS A 122 -14.45 -10.56 -1.51
N GLY A 123 -13.99 -9.83 -0.51
CA GLY A 123 -12.57 -9.72 -0.19
C GLY A 123 -11.90 -8.39 -0.53
N GLY A 124 -12.65 -7.39 -0.98
CA GLY A 124 -12.16 -6.02 -1.20
C GLY A 124 -11.65 -5.36 0.08
N HIS A 125 -11.05 -4.20 -0.04
CA HIS A 125 -10.59 -3.41 1.10
C HIS A 125 -11.55 -2.24 1.37
N LEU A 126 -11.61 -1.73 2.62
CA LEU A 126 -12.45 -0.58 2.98
C LEU A 126 -12.19 0.64 2.08
N THR A 127 -10.92 0.89 1.72
CA THR A 127 -10.55 1.99 0.82
C THR A 127 -10.90 1.77 -0.64
N HIS A 128 -11.49 0.63 -0.99
CA HIS A 128 -11.98 0.34 -2.34
C HIS A 128 -13.47 0.67 -2.49
N GLY A 129 -13.93 1.76 -1.85
CA GLY A 129 -15.26 2.32 -2.05
C GLY A 129 -16.31 1.98 -0.99
N SER A 130 -15.90 1.48 0.18
CA SER A 130 -16.85 1.28 1.28
C SER A 130 -17.58 2.59 1.62
N PRO A 131 -18.92 2.58 1.77
CA PRO A 131 -19.70 3.80 2.07
C PRO A 131 -19.31 4.51 3.36
N VAL A 132 -18.72 3.77 4.31
CA VAL A 132 -18.24 4.35 5.59
C VAL A 132 -16.81 4.89 5.49
N ASN A 133 -16.17 4.72 4.34
CA ASN A 133 -14.81 5.16 4.09
C ASN A 133 -14.78 6.42 3.21
N MET A 134 -13.76 7.25 3.37
CA MET A 134 -13.57 8.45 2.56
C MET A 134 -13.67 8.16 1.04
N SER A 135 -13.15 7.02 0.58
CA SER A 135 -13.23 6.65 -0.83
C SER A 135 -14.66 6.58 -1.34
N GLY A 136 -15.57 5.91 -0.62
CA GLY A 136 -16.98 5.82 -0.99
C GLY A 136 -17.79 7.11 -0.78
N GLN A 137 -17.25 8.08 -0.01
CA GLN A 137 -17.90 9.38 0.20
C GLN A 137 -17.52 10.42 -0.85
N TYR A 138 -16.29 10.38 -1.36
CA TYR A 138 -15.78 11.38 -2.31
C TYR A 138 -15.92 10.96 -3.78
N TYR A 139 -15.93 9.64 -4.05
CA TYR A 139 -15.97 9.09 -5.41
C TYR A 139 -17.18 8.17 -5.59
N THR A 140 -17.60 7.98 -6.83
CA THR A 140 -18.72 7.10 -7.17
C THR A 140 -18.20 5.69 -7.45
N PHE A 141 -18.20 4.85 -6.41
CA PHE A 141 -17.72 3.47 -6.53
C PHE A 141 -18.81 2.51 -6.99
N TYR A 142 -18.41 1.63 -7.87
CA TYR A 142 -19.13 0.44 -8.30
C TYR A 142 -18.31 -0.79 -7.95
N SER A 143 -18.97 -1.92 -7.66
CA SER A 143 -18.26 -3.13 -7.27
C SER A 143 -18.39 -4.24 -8.31
N TYR A 144 -17.31 -5.00 -8.46
CA TYR A 144 -17.34 -6.34 -9.05
C TYR A 144 -17.19 -7.37 -7.94
N GLY A 145 -17.75 -8.56 -8.18
CA GLY A 145 -17.74 -9.66 -7.22
C GLY A 145 -17.04 -10.89 -7.75
N LEU A 146 -17.36 -12.02 -7.12
CA LEU A 146 -16.92 -13.36 -7.50
C LEU A 146 -18.07 -14.11 -8.12
N ASP A 147 -17.75 -15.01 -9.02
CA ASP A 147 -18.68 -16.02 -9.48
C ASP A 147 -19.08 -16.94 -8.30
N PRO A 148 -20.37 -17.14 -8.03
CA PRO A 148 -20.83 -17.86 -6.83
C PRO A 148 -20.55 -19.36 -6.84
N GLU A 149 -20.30 -19.97 -8.02
CA GLU A 149 -20.03 -21.40 -8.14
C GLU A 149 -18.53 -21.69 -8.01
N THR A 150 -17.69 -20.86 -8.64
CA THR A 150 -16.24 -21.06 -8.69
C THR A 150 -15.49 -20.33 -7.59
N GLU A 151 -16.12 -19.33 -6.97
CA GLU A 151 -15.51 -18.39 -6.01
C GLU A 151 -14.29 -17.65 -6.60
N CYS A 152 -14.27 -17.50 -7.92
CA CYS A 152 -13.22 -16.79 -8.65
C CYS A 152 -13.73 -15.45 -9.20
N ILE A 153 -12.82 -14.54 -9.49
CA ILE A 153 -13.15 -13.31 -10.22
C ILE A 153 -13.62 -13.69 -11.63
N ASP A 154 -14.85 -13.29 -11.96
CA ASP A 154 -15.38 -13.40 -13.32
C ASP A 154 -14.94 -12.18 -14.14
N TYR A 155 -13.89 -12.35 -14.93
CA TYR A 155 -13.31 -11.27 -15.76
C TYR A 155 -14.27 -10.79 -16.86
N ASP A 156 -15.21 -11.62 -17.32
CA ASP A 156 -16.19 -11.21 -18.33
C ASP A 156 -17.26 -10.31 -17.70
N GLU A 157 -17.67 -10.59 -16.48
CA GLU A 157 -18.55 -9.69 -15.71
C GLU A 157 -17.84 -8.39 -15.35
N VAL A 158 -16.54 -8.43 -14.97
CA VAL A 158 -15.73 -7.22 -14.74
C VAL A 158 -15.67 -6.38 -16.02
N ARG A 159 -15.41 -6.99 -17.16
CA ARG A 159 -15.37 -6.32 -18.48
C ARG A 159 -16.69 -5.67 -18.82
N LYS A 160 -17.78 -6.41 -18.69
CA LYS A 160 -19.14 -5.90 -18.94
C LYS A 160 -19.43 -4.67 -18.07
N LYS A 161 -19.19 -4.75 -16.77
CA LYS A 161 -19.37 -3.60 -15.86
C LYS A 161 -18.47 -2.42 -16.23
N ALA A 162 -17.21 -2.66 -16.54
CA ALA A 162 -16.29 -1.61 -16.93
C ALA A 162 -16.74 -0.88 -18.20
N LEU A 163 -17.24 -1.61 -19.19
CA LEU A 163 -17.76 -1.03 -20.45
C LEU A 163 -19.06 -0.25 -20.24
N ASP A 164 -19.95 -0.74 -19.38
CA ASP A 164 -21.23 -0.10 -19.08
C ASP A 164 -21.04 1.18 -18.23
N ILE A 165 -20.19 1.13 -17.22
CA ILE A 165 -19.97 2.20 -16.25
C ILE A 165 -19.03 3.27 -16.80
N ARG A 166 -18.03 2.85 -17.61
CA ARG A 166 -16.92 3.70 -18.06
C ARG A 166 -16.23 4.39 -16.89
N PRO A 167 -15.64 3.62 -15.95
CA PRO A 167 -14.96 4.21 -14.81
C PRO A 167 -13.69 4.92 -15.26
N LYS A 168 -13.24 5.91 -14.49
CA LYS A 168 -11.94 6.55 -14.71
C LYS A 168 -10.78 5.71 -14.16
N LEU A 169 -11.06 4.91 -13.13
CA LEU A 169 -10.09 4.02 -12.49
C LEU A 169 -10.73 2.65 -12.22
N ILE A 170 -9.99 1.60 -12.55
CA ILE A 170 -10.29 0.23 -12.11
C ILE A 170 -9.27 -0.14 -11.04
N ILE A 171 -9.74 -0.69 -9.92
CA ILE A 171 -8.89 -1.16 -8.82
C ILE A 171 -8.95 -2.68 -8.78
N ALA A 172 -7.80 -3.31 -8.95
CA ALA A 172 -7.61 -4.73 -8.69
C ALA A 172 -6.84 -4.93 -7.38
N GLY A 173 -6.95 -6.12 -6.80
CA GLY A 173 -6.36 -6.46 -5.51
C GLY A 173 -7.41 -6.65 -4.42
N ALA A 174 -7.05 -7.41 -3.42
CA ALA A 174 -7.98 -7.83 -2.38
C ALA A 174 -7.26 -8.03 -1.04
N SER A 175 -8.04 -7.96 0.05
CA SER A 175 -7.58 -8.27 1.41
C SER A 175 -7.82 -9.74 1.78
N ALA A 176 -8.87 -10.36 1.25
CA ALA A 176 -9.32 -11.69 1.64
C ALA A 176 -9.73 -12.55 0.43
N TYR A 177 -8.91 -12.54 -0.60
CA TYR A 177 -9.08 -13.37 -1.79
C TYR A 177 -7.87 -14.31 -1.94
N PRO A 178 -8.02 -15.62 -1.71
CA PRO A 178 -6.90 -16.56 -1.61
C PRO A 178 -6.44 -17.13 -2.95
N ARG A 179 -6.97 -16.63 -4.05
CA ARG A 179 -6.65 -17.11 -5.38
C ARG A 179 -5.76 -16.14 -6.13
N GLU A 180 -5.16 -16.60 -7.22
CA GLU A 180 -4.37 -15.75 -8.09
C GLU A 180 -5.24 -14.72 -8.83
N ILE A 181 -4.73 -13.51 -8.98
CA ILE A 181 -5.37 -12.42 -9.74
C ILE A 181 -4.59 -12.23 -11.03
N ASP A 182 -5.31 -12.32 -12.16
CA ASP A 182 -4.74 -12.09 -13.49
C ASP A 182 -4.76 -10.58 -13.83
N TYR A 183 -3.65 -9.92 -13.55
CA TYR A 183 -3.50 -8.49 -13.82
C TYR A 183 -3.41 -8.16 -15.30
N LYS A 184 -3.05 -9.12 -16.15
CA LYS A 184 -3.06 -8.94 -17.60
C LYS A 184 -4.49 -8.77 -18.11
N LYS A 185 -5.43 -9.59 -17.65
CA LYS A 185 -6.85 -9.44 -17.97
C LYS A 185 -7.41 -8.11 -17.49
N PHE A 186 -7.04 -7.68 -16.27
CA PHE A 186 -7.44 -6.36 -15.78
C PHE A 186 -6.91 -5.23 -16.66
N ARG A 187 -5.67 -5.33 -17.16
CA ARG A 187 -5.09 -4.35 -18.09
C ARG A 187 -5.88 -4.30 -19.38
N GLU A 188 -6.19 -5.44 -19.99
CA GLU A 188 -7.00 -5.53 -21.20
C GLU A 188 -8.37 -4.88 -21.01
N ILE A 189 -9.04 -5.16 -19.89
CA ILE A 189 -10.33 -4.56 -19.55
C ILE A 189 -10.22 -3.04 -19.36
N ALA A 190 -9.19 -2.58 -18.66
CA ALA A 190 -8.98 -1.15 -18.44
C ALA A 190 -8.72 -0.40 -19.76
N ASP A 191 -7.95 -0.99 -20.66
CA ASP A 191 -7.69 -0.42 -21.99
C ASP A 191 -8.97 -0.32 -22.84
N GLU A 192 -9.79 -1.37 -22.86
CA GLU A 192 -11.09 -1.38 -23.54
C GLU A 192 -12.06 -0.33 -22.98
N ALA A 193 -12.07 -0.13 -21.66
CA ALA A 193 -12.91 0.83 -21.00
C ALA A 193 -12.37 2.27 -21.08
N GLY A 194 -11.11 2.47 -21.46
CA GLY A 194 -10.41 3.75 -21.39
C GLY A 194 -10.12 4.22 -19.97
N ALA A 195 -9.91 3.28 -19.05
CA ALA A 195 -9.67 3.51 -17.63
C ALA A 195 -8.20 3.34 -17.27
N LEU A 196 -7.77 4.00 -16.19
CA LEU A 196 -6.51 3.69 -15.53
C LEU A 196 -6.66 2.39 -14.71
N LEU A 197 -5.57 1.64 -14.56
CA LEU A 197 -5.50 0.46 -13.71
C LEU A 197 -4.64 0.73 -12.49
N MET A 198 -5.24 0.68 -11.31
CA MET A 198 -4.55 0.64 -10.02
C MET A 198 -4.60 -0.77 -9.46
N VAL A 199 -3.50 -1.22 -8.87
CA VAL A 199 -3.48 -2.49 -8.12
C VAL A 199 -3.04 -2.23 -6.69
N ASP A 200 -3.88 -2.63 -5.73
CA ASP A 200 -3.50 -2.72 -4.32
C ASP A 200 -2.99 -4.13 -4.03
N MET A 201 -1.66 -4.28 -3.96
CA MET A 201 -1.03 -5.58 -3.71
C MET A 201 -0.65 -5.81 -2.24
N ALA A 202 -1.20 -5.04 -1.31
CA ALA A 202 -0.76 -5.04 0.09
C ALA A 202 -0.71 -6.45 0.72
N HIS A 203 -1.69 -7.31 0.44
CA HIS A 203 -1.74 -8.66 0.99
C HIS A 203 -0.79 -9.64 0.31
N ILE A 204 -0.42 -9.40 -0.95
CA ILE A 204 0.39 -10.34 -1.74
C ILE A 204 1.77 -9.80 -2.12
N ALA A 205 2.14 -8.62 -1.65
CA ALA A 205 3.39 -7.97 -2.05
C ALA A 205 4.64 -8.83 -1.80
N GLY A 206 4.70 -9.54 -0.68
CA GLY A 206 5.79 -10.48 -0.40
C GLY A 206 5.80 -11.68 -1.33
N LEU A 207 4.64 -12.19 -1.73
CA LEU A 207 4.51 -13.29 -2.68
C LEU A 207 4.89 -12.84 -4.10
N ALA A 208 4.48 -11.63 -4.49
CA ALA A 208 4.87 -11.03 -5.77
C ALA A 208 6.39 -10.80 -5.84
N ALA A 209 6.99 -10.28 -4.77
CA ALA A 209 8.44 -10.11 -4.67
C ALA A 209 9.20 -11.43 -4.76
N ALA A 210 8.63 -12.52 -4.25
CA ALA A 210 9.20 -13.87 -4.30
C ALA A 210 8.90 -14.62 -5.62
N GLY A 211 8.15 -14.04 -6.54
CA GLY A 211 7.73 -14.70 -7.79
C GLY A 211 6.69 -15.82 -7.60
N LEU A 212 6.00 -15.83 -6.46
CA LEU A 212 4.96 -16.80 -6.11
C LEU A 212 3.53 -16.33 -6.42
N HIS A 213 3.40 -15.08 -6.83
CA HIS A 213 2.18 -14.45 -7.34
C HIS A 213 2.56 -13.53 -8.49
N MET A 214 1.64 -13.31 -9.42
CA MET A 214 1.87 -12.38 -10.53
C MET A 214 2.23 -10.98 -9.99
N ASN A 215 3.34 -10.42 -10.49
CA ASN A 215 3.72 -9.05 -10.19
C ASN A 215 2.82 -8.08 -10.99
N PRO A 216 2.06 -7.17 -10.33
CA PRO A 216 1.16 -6.26 -11.03
C PRO A 216 1.86 -5.11 -11.77
N VAL A 217 3.09 -4.77 -11.39
CA VAL A 217 3.79 -3.57 -11.88
C VAL A 217 3.88 -3.48 -13.41
N PRO A 218 4.14 -4.55 -14.17
CA PRO A 218 4.16 -4.48 -15.63
C PRO A 218 2.81 -4.16 -16.28
N TYR A 219 1.70 -4.34 -15.57
CA TYR A 219 0.34 -4.22 -16.11
C TYR A 219 -0.39 -2.97 -15.60
N ALA A 220 -0.10 -2.53 -14.38
CA ALA A 220 -0.78 -1.41 -13.74
C ALA A 220 -0.15 -0.06 -14.10
N ASP A 221 -0.96 0.99 -14.05
CA ASP A 221 -0.47 2.37 -14.13
C ASP A 221 0.11 2.79 -12.78
N VAL A 222 -0.54 2.38 -11.70
CA VAL A 222 -0.11 2.63 -10.33
C VAL A 222 -0.35 1.38 -9.47
N VAL A 223 0.60 1.07 -8.61
CA VAL A 223 0.50 -0.03 -7.63
C VAL A 223 0.70 0.52 -6.23
N THR A 224 -0.17 0.18 -5.31
CA THR A 224 -0.02 0.51 -3.90
C THR A 224 0.23 -0.72 -3.07
N THR A 225 0.91 -0.55 -1.95
CA THR A 225 1.10 -1.61 -0.96
C THR A 225 1.35 -1.06 0.42
N THR A 226 1.14 -1.89 1.44
CA THR A 226 1.76 -1.72 2.75
C THR A 226 3.13 -2.39 2.76
N THR A 227 4.00 -1.93 3.64
CA THR A 227 5.32 -2.55 3.83
C THR A 227 5.33 -3.63 4.92
N HIS A 228 4.33 -3.69 5.79
CA HIS A 228 4.31 -4.46 7.04
C HIS A 228 3.45 -5.73 7.05
N LYS A 229 2.91 -6.14 5.89
CA LYS A 229 2.15 -7.40 5.75
C LYS A 229 3.07 -8.52 5.22
N THR A 230 2.72 -9.15 4.10
CA THR A 230 3.55 -10.20 3.50
C THR A 230 4.95 -9.73 3.09
N LEU A 231 5.12 -8.42 2.81
CA LEU A 231 6.44 -7.84 2.50
C LEU A 231 7.38 -7.82 3.73
N ARG A 232 6.85 -7.98 4.94
CA ARG A 232 7.62 -8.17 6.17
C ARG A 232 8.55 -7.01 6.53
N GLY A 233 8.15 -5.79 6.20
CA GLY A 233 8.88 -4.56 6.48
C GLY A 233 8.32 -3.77 7.67
N PRO A 234 8.75 -2.53 7.84
CA PRO A 234 8.24 -1.62 8.87
C PRO A 234 6.79 -1.20 8.58
N ARG A 235 6.12 -0.64 9.58
CA ARG A 235 4.81 -0.04 9.37
C ARG A 235 4.92 1.18 8.46
N GLY A 236 4.26 1.12 7.31
CA GLY A 236 4.27 2.14 6.28
C GLY A 236 3.52 1.69 5.04
N GLY A 237 3.54 2.52 4.03
CA GLY A 237 3.01 2.24 2.70
C GLY A 237 4.00 2.62 1.60
N MET A 238 3.67 2.22 0.39
CA MET A 238 4.48 2.51 -0.78
C MET A 238 3.59 2.61 -2.01
N ILE A 239 3.96 3.49 -2.92
CA ILE A 239 3.34 3.61 -4.24
C ILE A 239 4.41 3.38 -5.29
N LEU A 240 4.13 2.48 -6.23
CA LEU A 240 4.93 2.24 -7.43
C LEU A 240 4.13 2.71 -8.64
N CYS A 241 4.75 3.37 -9.59
CA CYS A 241 4.00 3.83 -10.77
C CYS A 241 4.89 3.97 -12.01
N LYS A 242 4.24 4.09 -13.16
CA LYS A 242 4.89 4.53 -14.38
C LYS A 242 5.40 5.96 -14.21
N LYS A 243 6.48 6.29 -14.91
CA LYS A 243 7.16 7.59 -14.78
C LYS A 243 6.25 8.79 -15.06
N GLU A 244 5.29 8.64 -15.94
CA GLU A 244 4.33 9.69 -16.29
C GLU A 244 3.47 10.14 -15.10
N PHE A 245 3.19 9.26 -14.12
CA PHE A 245 2.42 9.55 -12.92
C PHE A 245 3.26 10.03 -11.73
N ALA A 246 4.59 9.91 -11.80
CA ALA A 246 5.51 10.16 -10.70
C ALA A 246 5.29 11.53 -10.03
N ASN A 247 5.26 12.60 -10.82
CA ASN A 247 5.09 13.94 -10.30
C ASN A 247 3.73 14.18 -9.64
N ALA A 248 2.66 13.60 -10.19
CA ALA A 248 1.31 13.70 -9.63
C ALA A 248 1.22 12.96 -8.29
N ILE A 249 1.78 11.75 -8.23
CA ILE A 249 1.83 10.92 -7.01
C ILE A 249 2.67 11.60 -5.93
N ASP A 250 3.87 12.10 -6.26
CA ASP A 250 4.73 12.76 -5.28
C ASP A 250 4.05 14.01 -4.71
N LYS A 251 3.41 14.83 -5.55
CA LYS A 251 2.64 15.99 -5.08
C LYS A 251 1.42 15.61 -4.24
N ALA A 252 0.78 14.51 -4.56
CA ALA A 252 -0.38 14.03 -3.81
C ALA A 252 0.02 13.54 -2.41
N ILE A 253 1.17 12.92 -2.26
CA ILE A 253 1.70 12.55 -0.95
C ILE A 253 2.15 13.81 -0.22
N PHE A 254 3.13 14.54 -0.75
CA PHE A 254 3.61 15.76 -0.13
C PHE A 254 3.60 16.92 -1.15
N PRO A 255 2.92 18.02 -0.85
CA PRO A 255 2.21 18.38 0.38
C PRO A 255 0.69 18.02 0.38
N GLY A 256 0.22 17.16 -0.53
CA GLY A 256 -1.20 16.96 -0.79
C GLY A 256 -1.97 16.32 0.36
N THR A 257 -1.52 15.18 0.85
CA THR A 257 -2.23 14.39 1.88
C THR A 257 -1.43 14.18 3.16
N GLN A 258 -0.13 14.43 3.14
CA GLN A 258 0.79 14.30 4.27
C GLN A 258 1.74 15.48 4.35
N ALA A 259 2.20 15.85 5.56
CA ALA A 259 3.24 16.86 5.78
C ALA A 259 4.62 16.21 5.97
N VAL A 260 4.74 15.23 6.85
CA VAL A 260 5.98 14.50 7.18
C VAL A 260 5.79 13.02 6.97
N SER A 261 6.82 12.36 6.42
CA SER A 261 6.88 10.91 6.31
C SER A 261 7.78 10.31 7.38
N TYR A 262 7.52 9.04 7.69
CA TYR A 262 8.44 8.19 8.44
C TYR A 262 9.40 7.55 7.42
N THR A 263 10.59 8.14 7.29
CA THR A 263 11.60 7.70 6.30
C THR A 263 12.42 6.48 6.74
N HIS A 264 12.11 5.93 7.87
CA HIS A 264 12.80 4.80 8.47
C HIS A 264 11.84 3.64 8.73
#